data_689928cca7291bead1458fb0a5acca96
#
_entry.id   689928cca7291bead1458fb0a5acca96
#
_cell.length_a   1.000
_cell.length_b   1.000
_cell.length_c   1.000
_cell.angle_alpha   90.00
_cell.angle_beta   90.00
_cell.angle_gamma   90.00
#
_symmetry.space_group_name_H-M   'P 1'
#
loop_
_entity.id
_entity.type
_entity.pdbx_description
1 polymer ?
#
loop_
_entity_poly.entity_id
_entity_poly.type
_entity_poly.pdbx_seq_one_letter_code
_entity_poly.pdbx_strand_id
1 'polypeptide(L)'
;MPIKIQSDLPVKEILEKENIFVMDESRASHQDIRPIQILILNLMPLKEETELQLLRSLSNTPLQVDVTFMAVQSHEAKNTSVSHLNKFYQTFPELKNNKYDGMIITGAPVEQMEFEEVDYWKELVEIMDWTNTHVTSTIYLCWAAQAGLYHHYGLKKRKLDKKMFGLFWHKVMNRKIPLVRGFDDMFLAPHSRHTEVPIEDIHNCKELTVLAESDEAGLFLAMADGGRKIFVMGHPEYDRVTLDGEYKRDVSKNLPIEIPENYYKDNNPKNRPLLMWRAHANNLYTNWLNYYVYQSTPFDLYGTPDFEHI
;
A
#
# COMPACT_ATOMS: atom_id res chain seq x y z
N MET A 1 6.35 9.15 -17.32
CA MET A 1 5.33 8.58 -18.24
C MET A 1 4.06 8.33 -17.43
N PRO A 2 2.88 8.24 -18.05
CA PRO A 2 1.62 8.29 -17.32
C PRO A 2 1.19 6.94 -16.77
N ILE A 3 0.34 6.99 -15.72
CA ILE A 3 -0.47 5.85 -15.30
C ILE A 3 -1.56 5.60 -16.35
N LYS A 4 -1.69 4.35 -16.78
CA LYS A 4 -2.83 3.89 -17.58
C LYS A 4 -3.96 3.45 -16.66
N ILE A 5 -5.12 4.04 -16.82
CA ILE A 5 -6.35 3.69 -16.09
C ILE A 5 -7.53 3.66 -17.06
N GLN A 6 -8.64 3.07 -16.63
CA GLN A 6 -9.88 3.11 -17.40
C GLN A 6 -10.33 4.56 -17.59
N SER A 7 -10.75 4.90 -18.82
CA SER A 7 -11.03 6.29 -19.23
C SER A 7 -12.13 6.98 -18.42
N ASP A 8 -13.04 6.22 -17.83
CA ASP A 8 -14.21 6.67 -17.07
C ASP A 8 -14.09 6.42 -15.56
N LEU A 9 -12.89 6.09 -15.07
CA LEU A 9 -12.62 5.99 -13.64
C LEU A 9 -12.76 7.38 -12.99
N PRO A 10 -13.64 7.57 -11.95
CA PRO A 10 -13.97 8.90 -11.42
C PRO A 10 -12.78 9.71 -10.92
N VAL A 11 -11.74 9.05 -10.36
CA VAL A 11 -10.54 9.74 -9.86
C VAL A 11 -9.67 10.34 -10.96
N LYS A 12 -9.89 10.00 -12.24
CA LYS A 12 -9.13 10.54 -13.39
C LYS A 12 -9.17 12.06 -13.41
N GLU A 13 -10.35 12.66 -13.32
CA GLU A 13 -10.49 14.13 -13.34
C GLU A 13 -9.76 14.82 -12.17
N ILE A 14 -9.70 14.18 -11.01
CA ILE A 14 -8.99 14.72 -9.84
C ILE A 14 -7.49 14.69 -10.09
N LEU A 15 -6.97 13.58 -10.59
CA LEU A 15 -5.54 13.43 -10.92
C LEU A 15 -5.11 14.46 -11.98
N GLU A 16 -5.91 14.65 -13.03
CA GLU A 16 -5.63 15.65 -14.06
C GLU A 16 -5.63 17.10 -13.52
N LYS A 17 -6.56 17.44 -12.60
CA LYS A 17 -6.57 18.75 -11.90
C LYS A 17 -5.34 18.97 -11.01
N GLU A 18 -4.72 17.90 -10.55
CA GLU A 18 -3.46 17.93 -9.79
C GLU A 18 -2.21 17.94 -10.69
N ASN A 19 -2.36 18.11 -12.00
CA ASN A 19 -1.30 18.04 -13.00
C ASN A 19 -0.59 16.66 -13.04
N ILE A 20 -1.29 15.61 -12.64
CA ILE A 20 -0.81 14.24 -12.79
C ILE A 20 -1.26 13.73 -14.15
N PHE A 21 -0.29 13.34 -14.97
CA PHE A 21 -0.57 12.87 -16.32
C PHE A 21 -1.11 11.45 -16.29
N VAL A 22 -2.37 11.29 -16.70
CA VAL A 22 -3.08 10.02 -16.79
C VAL A 22 -3.27 9.65 -18.26
N MET A 23 -3.14 8.38 -18.60
CA MET A 23 -3.33 7.87 -19.95
C MET A 23 -4.54 6.94 -19.98
N ASP A 24 -5.38 7.10 -21.00
CA ASP A 24 -6.44 6.14 -21.28
C ASP A 24 -5.93 5.01 -22.22
N GLU A 25 -6.77 3.98 -22.38
CA GLU A 25 -6.44 2.80 -23.17
C GLU A 25 -6.13 3.13 -24.62
N SER A 26 -6.84 4.10 -25.21
CA SER A 26 -6.68 4.48 -26.60
C SER A 26 -5.30 5.11 -26.86
N ARG A 27 -4.84 5.96 -25.98
CA ARG A 27 -3.52 6.59 -26.07
C ARG A 27 -2.39 5.60 -25.77
N ALA A 28 -2.61 4.69 -24.82
CA ALA A 28 -1.62 3.67 -24.46
C ALA A 28 -1.33 2.69 -25.61
N SER A 29 -2.35 2.33 -26.39
CA SER A 29 -2.22 1.41 -27.54
C SER A 29 -1.36 1.95 -28.70
N HIS A 30 -1.07 3.25 -28.70
CA HIS A 30 -0.23 3.89 -29.73
C HIS A 30 1.24 4.03 -29.32
N GLN A 31 1.64 3.46 -28.17
CA GLN A 31 3.03 3.47 -27.68
C GLN A 31 3.59 2.04 -27.70
N ASP A 32 4.72 1.87 -28.35
CA ASP A 32 5.46 0.59 -28.38
C ASP A 32 6.29 0.41 -27.09
N ILE A 33 5.60 0.38 -25.95
CA ILE A 33 6.18 0.24 -24.62
C ILE A 33 5.34 -0.77 -23.83
N ARG A 34 6.00 -1.79 -23.26
CA ARG A 34 5.35 -2.69 -22.30
C ARG A 34 5.09 -1.95 -21.00
N PRO A 35 3.83 -1.68 -20.61
CA PRO A 35 3.54 -1.11 -19.32
C PRO A 35 3.77 -2.14 -18.21
N ILE A 36 4.18 -1.65 -17.03
CA ILE A 36 4.28 -2.46 -15.82
C ILE A 36 2.85 -2.77 -15.33
N GLN A 37 2.55 -4.05 -15.14
CA GLN A 37 1.24 -4.52 -14.68
C GLN A 37 1.19 -4.51 -13.15
N ILE A 38 0.43 -3.62 -12.56
CA ILE A 38 0.25 -3.51 -11.11
C ILE A 38 -1.17 -3.92 -10.72
N LEU A 39 -1.26 -4.90 -9.82
CA LEU A 39 -2.52 -5.32 -9.20
C LEU A 39 -2.68 -4.66 -7.84
N ILE A 40 -3.86 -4.11 -7.55
CA ILE A 40 -4.17 -3.52 -6.25
C ILE A 40 -5.37 -4.25 -5.64
N LEU A 41 -5.12 -5.06 -4.61
CA LEU A 41 -6.17 -5.59 -3.76
C LEU A 41 -6.57 -4.52 -2.75
N ASN A 42 -7.71 -3.90 -3.00
CA ASN A 42 -8.22 -2.80 -2.19
C ASN A 42 -9.21 -3.30 -1.12
N LEU A 43 -8.73 -3.45 0.11
CA LEU A 43 -9.52 -3.89 1.28
C LEU A 43 -10.11 -2.70 2.07
N MET A 44 -9.78 -1.46 1.68
CA MET A 44 -10.27 -0.26 2.37
C MET A 44 -11.75 -0.03 2.12
N PRO A 45 -12.48 0.53 3.13
CA PRO A 45 -13.92 0.75 3.02
C PRO A 45 -14.29 1.89 2.05
N LEU A 46 -13.44 2.92 1.94
CA LEU A 46 -13.61 4.06 1.03
C LEU A 46 -12.70 3.85 -0.19
N LYS A 47 -13.16 3.00 -1.12
CA LYS A 47 -12.32 2.53 -2.22
C LYS A 47 -11.84 3.66 -3.13
N GLU A 48 -12.70 4.60 -3.49
CA GLU A 48 -12.36 5.72 -4.37
C GLU A 48 -11.27 6.65 -3.77
N GLU A 49 -11.27 6.85 -2.45
CA GLU A 49 -10.20 7.59 -1.78
C GLU A 49 -8.86 6.85 -1.88
N THR A 50 -8.88 5.55 -1.64
CA THR A 50 -7.69 4.69 -1.71
C THR A 50 -7.17 4.57 -3.14
N GLU A 51 -8.06 4.47 -4.13
CA GLU A 51 -7.71 4.52 -5.56
C GLU A 51 -6.92 5.80 -5.87
N LEU A 52 -7.47 6.96 -5.48
CA LEU A 52 -6.83 8.26 -5.69
C LEU A 52 -5.44 8.35 -5.03
N GLN A 53 -5.33 7.92 -3.77
CA GLN A 53 -4.09 7.95 -3.00
C GLN A 53 -3.01 7.08 -3.63
N LEU A 54 -3.34 5.85 -3.99
CA LEU A 54 -2.39 4.91 -4.59
C LEU A 54 -2.01 5.30 -6.02
N LEU A 55 -2.97 5.69 -6.85
CA LEU A 55 -2.69 6.14 -8.21
C LEU A 55 -1.79 7.39 -8.22
N ARG A 56 -2.02 8.33 -7.30
CA ARG A 56 -1.14 9.49 -7.13
C ARG A 56 0.28 9.06 -6.73
N SER A 57 0.42 8.10 -5.83
CA SER A 57 1.71 7.60 -5.38
C SER A 57 2.47 6.87 -6.50
N LEU A 58 1.77 6.04 -7.27
CA LEU A 58 2.33 5.30 -8.41
C LEU A 58 2.64 6.19 -9.62
N SER A 59 2.04 7.39 -9.72
CA SER A 59 2.25 8.30 -10.86
C SER A 59 3.61 9.00 -10.86
N ASN A 60 4.33 8.98 -9.75
CA ASN A 60 5.62 9.69 -9.61
C ASN A 60 6.80 8.87 -10.16
N THR A 61 6.66 8.35 -11.37
CA THR A 61 7.69 7.53 -12.05
C THR A 61 7.72 7.83 -13.55
N PRO A 62 8.88 7.72 -14.23
CA PRO A 62 8.93 7.75 -15.69
C PRO A 62 8.43 6.46 -16.35
N LEU A 63 8.18 5.40 -15.59
CA LEU A 63 7.70 4.11 -16.11
C LEU A 63 6.20 4.19 -16.42
N GLN A 64 5.77 3.52 -17.47
CA GLN A 64 4.35 3.35 -17.75
C GLN A 64 3.79 2.24 -16.87
N VAL A 65 2.75 2.58 -16.10
CA VAL A 65 2.10 1.67 -15.15
C VAL A 65 0.65 1.45 -15.59
N ASP A 66 0.26 0.19 -15.69
CA ASP A 66 -1.10 -0.26 -15.94
C ASP A 66 -1.68 -0.85 -14.66
N VAL A 67 -2.77 -0.29 -14.16
CA VAL A 67 -3.32 -0.66 -12.84
C VAL A 67 -4.62 -1.42 -12.99
N THR A 68 -4.67 -2.59 -12.37
CA THR A 68 -5.88 -3.41 -12.20
C THR A 68 -6.31 -3.40 -10.74
N PHE A 69 -7.58 -3.12 -10.46
CA PHE A 69 -8.13 -3.20 -9.11
C PHE A 69 -8.81 -4.55 -8.87
N MET A 70 -8.52 -5.13 -7.69
CA MET A 70 -9.13 -6.38 -7.21
C MET A 70 -9.88 -6.12 -5.91
N ALA A 71 -11.05 -6.74 -5.77
CA ALA A 71 -11.81 -6.82 -4.53
C ALA A 71 -11.98 -8.27 -4.12
N VAL A 72 -12.04 -8.53 -2.81
CA VAL A 72 -12.40 -9.84 -2.27
C VAL A 72 -13.85 -10.15 -2.63
N GLN A 73 -14.11 -11.41 -2.99
CA GLN A 73 -15.45 -11.89 -3.34
C GLN A 73 -16.25 -12.29 -2.08
N SER A 74 -15.57 -12.75 -1.05
CA SER A 74 -16.17 -13.25 0.18
C SER A 74 -16.68 -12.18 1.14
N HIS A 75 -16.54 -10.87 0.78
CA HIS A 75 -17.00 -9.74 1.58
C HIS A 75 -17.76 -8.72 0.74
N GLU A 76 -18.94 -8.29 1.22
CA GLU A 76 -19.73 -7.25 0.58
C GLU A 76 -19.29 -5.85 1.03
N ALA A 77 -18.84 -5.02 0.08
CA ALA A 77 -18.42 -3.65 0.35
C ALA A 77 -19.63 -2.75 0.69
N LYS A 78 -19.65 -2.17 1.90
CA LYS A 78 -20.78 -1.37 2.40
C LYS A 78 -20.75 0.09 1.97
N ASN A 79 -19.57 0.64 1.66
CA ASN A 79 -19.36 2.07 1.44
C ASN A 79 -19.01 2.43 -0.02
N THR A 80 -19.03 1.45 -0.92
CA THR A 80 -18.78 1.66 -2.35
C THR A 80 -19.97 1.11 -3.13
N SER A 81 -20.42 1.84 -4.15
CA SER A 81 -21.57 1.41 -4.94
C SER A 81 -21.26 0.12 -5.72
N VAL A 82 -22.25 -0.76 -5.83
CA VAL A 82 -22.13 -2.01 -6.62
C VAL A 82 -21.80 -1.70 -8.08
N SER A 83 -22.31 -0.61 -8.64
CA SER A 83 -21.99 -0.17 -10.00
C SER A 83 -20.52 0.18 -10.19
N HIS A 84 -19.89 0.84 -9.21
CA HIS A 84 -18.46 1.15 -9.23
C HIS A 84 -17.62 -0.13 -9.17
N LEU A 85 -17.97 -1.04 -8.24
CA LEU A 85 -17.28 -2.32 -8.11
C LEU A 85 -17.36 -3.14 -9.40
N ASN A 86 -18.56 -3.35 -9.93
CA ASN A 86 -18.76 -4.15 -11.14
C ASN A 86 -18.06 -3.57 -12.37
N LYS A 87 -17.81 -2.26 -12.38
CA LYS A 87 -17.21 -1.59 -13.52
C LYS A 87 -15.68 -1.54 -13.45
N PHE A 88 -15.11 -1.35 -12.26
CA PHE A 88 -13.67 -1.04 -12.09
C PHE A 88 -12.89 -2.12 -11.35
N TYR A 89 -13.56 -3.07 -10.70
CA TYR A 89 -12.92 -4.13 -9.93
C TYR A 89 -13.14 -5.49 -10.55
N GLN A 90 -12.14 -6.35 -10.38
CA GLN A 90 -12.21 -7.76 -10.72
C GLN A 90 -12.05 -8.60 -9.47
N THR A 91 -12.50 -9.84 -9.49
CA THR A 91 -12.39 -10.79 -8.40
C THR A 91 -11.17 -11.70 -8.59
N PHE A 92 -10.72 -12.34 -7.51
CA PHE A 92 -9.57 -13.24 -7.59
C PHE A 92 -9.76 -14.39 -8.60
N PRO A 93 -10.93 -15.08 -8.69
CA PRO A 93 -11.15 -16.11 -9.72
C PRO A 93 -10.97 -15.62 -11.16
N GLU A 94 -11.28 -14.36 -11.45
CA GLU A 94 -11.11 -13.76 -12.79
C GLU A 94 -9.63 -13.46 -13.09
N LEU A 95 -8.80 -13.22 -12.06
CA LEU A 95 -7.43 -12.76 -12.21
C LEU A 95 -6.37 -13.85 -11.97
N LYS A 96 -6.70 -14.94 -11.31
CA LYS A 96 -5.74 -15.94 -10.80
C LYS A 96 -4.86 -16.61 -11.86
N ASN A 97 -5.25 -16.59 -13.12
CA ASN A 97 -4.47 -17.15 -14.23
C ASN A 97 -3.50 -16.13 -14.85
N ASN A 98 -3.56 -14.86 -14.43
CA ASN A 98 -2.69 -13.80 -14.92
C ASN A 98 -1.44 -13.68 -14.05
N LYS A 99 -0.36 -13.14 -14.62
CA LYS A 99 0.85 -12.75 -13.90
C LYS A 99 0.95 -11.23 -13.85
N TYR A 100 1.50 -10.71 -12.75
CA TYR A 100 1.67 -9.27 -12.52
C TYR A 100 3.11 -8.95 -12.13
N ASP A 101 3.57 -7.78 -12.55
CA ASP A 101 4.90 -7.31 -12.21
C ASP A 101 4.97 -6.85 -10.74
N GLY A 102 3.88 -6.27 -10.24
CA GLY A 102 3.78 -5.87 -8.84
C GLY A 102 2.37 -5.96 -8.29
N MET A 103 2.26 -6.05 -6.98
CA MET A 103 0.97 -6.04 -6.28
C MET A 103 1.02 -5.15 -5.04
N ILE A 104 -0.09 -4.48 -4.73
CA ILE A 104 -0.31 -3.79 -3.47
C ILE A 104 -1.53 -4.41 -2.80
N ILE A 105 -1.39 -4.83 -1.55
CA ILE A 105 -2.49 -5.25 -0.68
C ILE A 105 -2.68 -4.15 0.36
N THR A 106 -3.84 -3.48 0.36
CA THR A 106 -4.10 -2.34 1.23
C THR A 106 -4.43 -2.78 2.65
N GLY A 107 -4.37 -1.85 3.59
CA GLY A 107 -4.93 -2.01 4.93
C GLY A 107 -6.44 -2.28 4.91
N ALA A 108 -6.97 -2.63 6.09
CA ALA A 108 -8.39 -2.83 6.31
C ALA A 108 -8.76 -2.44 7.75
N PRO A 109 -9.99 -1.92 8.03
CA PRO A 109 -10.39 -1.48 9.36
C PRO A 109 -10.88 -2.64 10.24
N VAL A 110 -10.20 -3.77 10.21
CA VAL A 110 -10.53 -5.02 10.94
C VAL A 110 -9.42 -5.41 11.91
N GLU A 111 -8.51 -4.51 12.22
CA GLU A 111 -7.30 -4.77 13.00
C GLU A 111 -7.54 -5.25 14.44
N GLN A 112 -8.71 -4.96 15.01
CA GLN A 112 -9.07 -5.41 16.36
C GLN A 112 -9.65 -6.84 16.42
N MET A 113 -9.96 -7.43 15.26
CA MET A 113 -10.39 -8.84 15.14
C MET A 113 -9.15 -9.75 15.03
N GLU A 114 -9.25 -10.98 15.48
CA GLU A 114 -8.25 -11.99 15.13
C GLU A 114 -8.29 -12.23 13.62
N PHE A 115 -7.16 -12.64 13.04
CA PHE A 115 -7.09 -12.77 11.58
C PHE A 115 -8.10 -13.79 11.04
N GLU A 116 -8.24 -14.91 11.73
CA GLU A 116 -9.15 -16.01 11.36
C GLU A 116 -10.64 -15.66 11.51
N GLU A 117 -10.96 -14.61 12.27
CA GLU A 117 -12.33 -14.09 12.44
C GLU A 117 -12.76 -13.15 11.30
N VAL A 118 -11.82 -12.70 10.47
CA VAL A 118 -12.11 -11.84 9.32
C VAL A 118 -12.77 -12.68 8.23
N ASP A 119 -13.94 -12.28 7.78
CA ASP A 119 -14.78 -13.05 6.84
C ASP A 119 -14.08 -13.44 5.53
N TYR A 120 -13.19 -12.58 5.01
CA TYR A 120 -12.39 -12.84 3.81
C TYR A 120 -10.99 -13.40 4.10
N TRP A 121 -10.69 -13.83 5.33
CA TRP A 121 -9.34 -14.30 5.70
C TRP A 121 -8.86 -15.46 4.82
N LYS A 122 -9.71 -16.45 4.57
CA LYS A 122 -9.34 -17.62 3.75
C LYS A 122 -9.00 -17.24 2.32
N GLU A 123 -9.79 -16.33 1.72
CA GLU A 123 -9.51 -15.80 0.39
C GLU A 123 -8.22 -14.98 0.36
N LEU A 124 -7.99 -14.16 1.39
CA LEU A 124 -6.75 -13.38 1.50
C LEU A 124 -5.51 -14.29 1.61
N VAL A 125 -5.57 -15.38 2.39
CA VAL A 125 -4.50 -16.38 2.49
C VAL A 125 -4.22 -17.00 1.12
N GLU A 126 -5.26 -17.43 0.40
CA GLU A 126 -5.10 -17.98 -0.96
C GLU A 126 -4.43 -16.97 -1.91
N ILE A 127 -4.84 -15.70 -1.84
CA ILE A 127 -4.24 -14.62 -2.63
C ILE A 127 -2.76 -14.42 -2.23
N MET A 128 -2.44 -14.36 -0.94
CA MET A 128 -1.06 -14.21 -0.47
C MET A 128 -0.16 -15.36 -0.93
N ASP A 129 -0.64 -16.60 -0.89
CA ASP A 129 0.09 -17.76 -1.41
C ASP A 129 0.27 -17.71 -2.92
N TRP A 130 -0.78 -17.30 -3.64
CA TRP A 130 -0.74 -17.11 -5.09
C TRP A 130 0.30 -16.07 -5.53
N THR A 131 0.52 -15.00 -4.73
CA THR A 131 1.53 -13.99 -5.07
C THR A 131 2.94 -14.58 -5.19
N ASN A 132 3.25 -15.66 -4.48
CA ASN A 132 4.60 -16.28 -4.53
C ASN A 132 4.97 -16.80 -5.92
N THR A 133 4.01 -17.07 -6.79
CA THR A 133 4.23 -17.64 -8.13
C THR A 133 3.74 -16.76 -9.27
N HIS A 134 2.90 -15.76 -8.99
CA HIS A 134 2.24 -14.94 -10.01
C HIS A 134 2.60 -13.46 -9.93
N VAL A 135 3.31 -13.01 -8.88
CA VAL A 135 3.68 -11.61 -8.69
C VAL A 135 5.17 -11.49 -8.39
N THR A 136 5.86 -10.58 -9.08
CA THR A 136 7.30 -10.38 -8.87
C THR A 136 7.60 -9.74 -7.52
N SER A 137 6.85 -8.69 -7.12
CA SER A 137 7.02 -8.03 -5.82
C SER A 137 5.68 -7.54 -5.28
N THR A 138 5.41 -7.79 -4.00
CA THR A 138 4.16 -7.41 -3.31
C THR A 138 4.44 -6.46 -2.16
N ILE A 139 3.76 -5.30 -2.13
CA ILE A 139 3.68 -4.41 -0.98
C ILE A 139 2.43 -4.74 -0.17
N TYR A 140 2.62 -4.94 1.13
CA TYR A 140 1.58 -5.10 2.13
C TYR A 140 1.50 -3.81 2.96
N LEU A 141 0.34 -3.14 3.03
CA LEU A 141 0.16 -1.88 3.75
C LEU A 141 -0.60 -2.07 5.07
N CYS A 142 -0.11 -1.48 6.13
CA CYS A 142 -0.74 -1.38 7.45
C CYS A 142 -1.27 -2.74 7.97
N TRP A 143 -2.59 -2.94 8.04
CA TRP A 143 -3.17 -4.21 8.48
C TRP A 143 -2.75 -5.38 7.60
N ALA A 144 -2.68 -5.19 6.28
CA ALA A 144 -2.19 -6.25 5.39
C ALA A 144 -0.72 -6.60 5.66
N ALA A 145 0.12 -5.63 6.11
CA ALA A 145 1.48 -5.92 6.53
C ALA A 145 1.49 -6.84 7.77
N GLN A 146 0.63 -6.59 8.75
CA GLN A 146 0.47 -7.48 9.91
C GLN A 146 -0.04 -8.87 9.49
N ALA A 147 -1.04 -8.92 8.60
CA ALA A 147 -1.59 -10.16 8.06
C ALA A 147 -0.54 -10.99 7.30
N GLY A 148 0.26 -10.33 6.45
CA GLY A 148 1.34 -10.98 5.73
C GLY A 148 2.48 -11.47 6.64
N LEU A 149 2.87 -10.68 7.64
CA LEU A 149 3.85 -11.10 8.66
C LEU A 149 3.34 -12.30 9.47
N TYR A 150 2.06 -12.32 9.81
CA TYR A 150 1.44 -13.46 10.47
C TYR A 150 1.38 -14.70 9.59
N HIS A 151 0.86 -14.57 8.37
CA HIS A 151 0.69 -15.70 7.44
C HIS A 151 2.01 -16.34 7.02
N HIS A 152 3.00 -15.52 6.62
CA HIS A 152 4.26 -16.03 6.06
C HIS A 152 5.30 -16.41 7.13
N TYR A 153 5.27 -15.75 8.31
CA TYR A 153 6.34 -15.90 9.32
C TYR A 153 5.81 -16.23 10.72
N GLY A 154 4.49 -16.34 10.91
CA GLY A 154 3.89 -16.66 12.21
C GLY A 154 3.98 -15.54 13.25
N LEU A 155 4.33 -14.31 12.84
CA LEU A 155 4.48 -13.18 13.74
C LEU A 155 3.12 -12.63 14.14
N LYS A 156 2.82 -12.67 15.44
CA LYS A 156 1.51 -12.29 15.99
C LYS A 156 1.43 -10.78 16.22
N LYS A 157 0.27 -10.21 15.94
CA LYS A 157 -0.03 -8.83 16.35
C LYS A 157 -0.38 -8.78 17.84
N ARG A 158 -0.16 -7.62 18.46
CA ARG A 158 -0.68 -7.28 19.78
C ARG A 158 -1.48 -5.98 19.73
N LYS A 159 -2.41 -5.82 20.67
CA LYS A 159 -3.18 -4.58 20.82
C LYS A 159 -2.30 -3.52 21.48
N LEU A 160 -2.40 -2.28 21.02
CA LEU A 160 -1.81 -1.10 21.64
C LEU A 160 -2.71 -0.58 22.76
N ASP A 161 -2.12 0.01 23.79
CA ASP A 161 -2.87 0.66 24.88
C ASP A 161 -3.68 1.86 24.39
N LYS A 162 -3.14 2.60 23.42
CA LYS A 162 -3.80 3.70 22.72
C LYS A 162 -3.60 3.60 21.22
N LYS A 163 -4.49 4.20 20.44
CA LYS A 163 -4.35 4.28 18.98
C LYS A 163 -3.04 4.98 18.62
N MET A 164 -2.20 4.34 17.81
CA MET A 164 -1.05 4.97 17.16
C MET A 164 -1.60 5.87 16.07
N PHE A 165 -1.63 7.20 16.31
CA PHE A 165 -2.37 8.12 15.46
C PHE A 165 -1.62 9.44 15.26
N GLY A 166 -1.13 9.69 14.07
CA GLY A 166 -0.35 10.89 13.75
C GLY A 166 0.84 10.64 12.83
N LEU A 167 1.80 11.56 12.88
CA LEU A 167 3.09 11.49 12.17
C LEU A 167 4.19 11.14 13.17
N PHE A 168 4.93 10.09 12.89
CA PHE A 168 6.02 9.62 13.75
C PHE A 168 7.35 9.66 13.02
N TRP A 169 8.42 9.95 13.75
CA TRP A 169 9.78 9.92 13.22
C TRP A 169 10.28 8.50 13.08
N HIS A 170 10.85 8.19 11.93
CA HIS A 170 11.43 6.90 11.61
C HIS A 170 12.89 7.07 11.20
N LYS A 171 13.72 6.15 11.62
CA LYS A 171 15.13 6.06 11.29
C LYS A 171 15.35 5.03 10.19
N VAL A 172 16.14 5.37 9.17
CA VAL A 172 16.58 4.43 8.15
C VAL A 172 17.69 3.54 8.71
N MET A 173 17.48 2.23 8.70
CA MET A 173 18.39 1.25 9.30
C MET A 173 19.47 0.77 8.33
N ASN A 174 19.18 0.70 7.04
CA ASN A 174 20.13 0.26 6.02
C ASN A 174 20.02 1.04 4.71
N ARG A 175 20.87 2.06 4.56
CA ARG A 175 20.90 2.95 3.38
C ARG A 175 21.40 2.28 2.09
N LYS A 176 22.00 1.10 2.17
CA LYS A 176 22.53 0.39 1.00
C LYS A 176 21.43 -0.30 0.19
N ILE A 177 20.24 -0.47 0.80
CA ILE A 177 19.11 -1.12 0.15
C ILE A 177 18.40 -0.13 -0.79
N PRO A 178 18.22 -0.48 -2.08
CA PRO A 178 17.61 0.42 -3.07
C PRO A 178 16.23 0.94 -2.70
N LEU A 179 15.44 0.20 -1.90
CA LEU A 179 14.09 0.58 -1.51
C LEU A 179 14.04 1.91 -0.72
N VAL A 180 15.08 2.21 0.06
CA VAL A 180 15.21 3.46 0.84
C VAL A 180 16.15 4.49 0.19
N ARG A 181 16.49 4.30 -1.08
CA ARG A 181 17.34 5.25 -1.80
C ARG A 181 16.66 6.63 -1.88
N GLY A 182 17.40 7.67 -1.51
CA GLY A 182 16.90 9.05 -1.48
C GLY A 182 16.11 9.40 -0.23
N PHE A 183 16.02 8.49 0.75
CA PHE A 183 15.50 8.85 2.07
C PHE A 183 16.53 9.63 2.87
N ASP A 184 16.06 10.54 3.71
CA ASP A 184 16.87 11.15 4.76
C ASP A 184 17.19 10.15 5.88
N ASP A 185 18.12 10.47 6.79
CA ASP A 185 18.42 9.61 7.95
C ASP A 185 17.20 9.38 8.84
N MET A 186 16.41 10.44 8.97
CA MET A 186 15.17 10.49 9.71
C MET A 186 14.05 11.07 8.83
N PHE A 187 12.86 10.51 8.89
CA PHE A 187 11.71 11.00 8.15
C PHE A 187 10.42 10.80 8.92
N LEU A 188 9.40 11.58 8.61
CA LEU A 188 8.05 11.43 9.16
C LEU A 188 7.18 10.56 8.26
N ALA A 189 6.38 9.69 8.90
CA ALA A 189 5.36 8.91 8.20
C ALA A 189 4.06 8.82 9.02
N PRO A 190 2.90 8.79 8.35
CA PRO A 190 1.61 8.67 9.03
C PRO A 190 1.34 7.25 9.51
N HIS A 191 0.75 7.16 10.70
CA HIS A 191 0.18 5.94 11.26
C HIS A 191 -1.24 6.18 11.75
N SER A 192 -2.09 5.16 11.60
CA SER A 192 -3.45 5.11 12.15
C SER A 192 -3.79 3.65 12.42
N ARG A 193 -3.47 3.15 13.63
CA ARG A 193 -3.66 1.73 13.95
C ARG A 193 -3.82 1.50 15.45
N HIS A 194 -4.54 0.44 15.82
CA HIS A 194 -4.76 -0.01 17.19
C HIS A 194 -3.93 -1.26 17.56
N THR A 195 -3.22 -1.82 16.59
CA THR A 195 -2.41 -3.03 16.77
C THR A 195 -1.03 -2.87 16.12
N GLU A 196 -0.11 -3.70 16.54
CA GLU A 196 1.24 -3.79 15.96
C GLU A 196 1.76 -5.23 16.02
N VAL A 197 2.77 -5.54 15.22
CA VAL A 197 3.66 -6.67 15.43
C VAL A 197 4.85 -6.15 16.24
N PRO A 198 5.20 -6.77 17.41
CA PRO A 198 6.32 -6.30 18.22
C PRO A 198 7.61 -6.23 17.42
N ILE A 199 8.34 -5.11 17.54
CA ILE A 199 9.57 -4.90 16.78
C ILE A 199 10.64 -5.94 17.12
N GLU A 200 10.66 -6.42 18.34
CA GLU A 200 11.57 -7.46 18.83
C GLU A 200 11.34 -8.78 18.08
N ASP A 201 10.07 -9.15 17.85
CA ASP A 201 9.74 -10.37 17.12
C ASP A 201 10.17 -10.27 15.65
N ILE A 202 10.05 -9.07 15.06
CA ILE A 202 10.50 -8.79 13.69
C ILE A 202 12.02 -8.88 13.59
N HIS A 203 12.77 -8.30 14.52
CA HIS A 203 14.23 -8.39 14.56
C HIS A 203 14.73 -9.83 14.78
N ASN A 204 13.97 -10.66 15.49
CA ASN A 204 14.31 -12.07 15.72
C ASN A 204 13.98 -12.96 14.51
N CYS A 205 13.18 -12.50 13.55
CA CYS A 205 12.87 -13.24 12.33
C CYS A 205 13.98 -13.05 11.29
N LYS A 206 14.75 -14.11 11.03
CA LYS A 206 15.95 -14.07 10.18
C LYS A 206 15.64 -13.81 8.70
N GLU A 207 14.43 -14.12 8.28
CA GLU A 207 13.92 -13.92 6.93
C GLU A 207 13.61 -12.46 6.62
N LEU A 208 13.46 -11.63 7.66
CA LEU A 208 13.11 -10.22 7.52
C LEU A 208 14.34 -9.31 7.60
N THR A 209 14.37 -8.32 6.75
CA THR A 209 15.33 -7.20 6.82
C THR A 209 14.58 -5.92 7.16
N VAL A 210 14.81 -5.36 8.35
CA VAL A 210 14.24 -4.07 8.78
C VAL A 210 14.97 -2.95 8.07
N LEU A 211 14.22 -2.06 7.40
CA LEU A 211 14.76 -0.94 6.62
C LEU A 211 14.49 0.41 7.27
N ALA A 212 13.38 0.55 7.98
CA ALA A 212 13.07 1.76 8.75
C ALA A 212 12.17 1.42 9.95
N GLU A 213 12.47 2.02 11.08
CA GLU A 213 11.75 1.85 12.34
C GLU A 213 11.71 3.15 13.15
N SER A 214 10.85 3.18 14.16
CA SER A 214 10.62 4.28 15.09
C SER A 214 10.70 3.77 16.53
N ASP A 215 11.30 4.53 17.42
CA ASP A 215 11.29 4.22 18.86
C ASP A 215 9.86 4.30 19.44
N GLU A 216 8.99 5.13 18.83
CA GLU A 216 7.60 5.33 19.28
C GLU A 216 6.60 4.45 18.51
N ALA A 217 6.77 4.34 17.19
CA ALA A 217 5.80 3.67 16.30
C ALA A 217 6.26 2.29 15.82
N GLY A 218 7.39 1.76 16.31
CA GLY A 218 7.91 0.45 15.93
C GLY A 218 8.28 0.35 14.44
N LEU A 219 7.96 -0.77 13.81
CA LEU A 219 8.27 -0.98 12.39
C LEU A 219 7.56 0.04 11.50
N PHE A 220 8.31 0.62 10.53
CA PHE A 220 7.73 1.26 9.36
C PHE A 220 7.88 0.41 8.11
N LEU A 221 9.08 -0.09 7.84
CA LEU A 221 9.41 -0.77 6.60
C LEU A 221 10.32 -1.97 6.84
N ALA A 222 9.89 -3.14 6.39
CA ALA A 222 10.71 -4.33 6.29
C ALA A 222 10.51 -5.01 4.94
N MET A 223 11.45 -5.86 4.56
CA MET A 223 11.32 -6.69 3.36
C MET A 223 11.84 -8.11 3.61
N ALA A 224 11.39 -9.04 2.78
CA ALA A 224 11.85 -10.42 2.71
C ALA A 224 12.03 -10.87 1.27
N ASP A 225 12.69 -12.01 1.09
CA ASP A 225 12.88 -12.69 -0.20
C ASP A 225 13.45 -11.74 -1.27
N GLY A 226 14.46 -10.94 -0.90
CA GLY A 226 15.09 -10.00 -1.82
C GLY A 226 14.16 -8.86 -2.30
N GLY A 227 13.07 -8.58 -1.60
CA GLY A 227 12.08 -7.56 -1.96
C GLY A 227 10.84 -8.11 -2.69
N ARG A 228 10.68 -9.42 -2.77
CA ARG A 228 9.43 -10.04 -3.24
C ARG A 228 8.26 -9.75 -2.30
N LYS A 229 8.55 -9.62 -1.01
CA LYS A 229 7.57 -9.22 0.03
C LYS A 229 8.08 -7.97 0.76
N ILE A 230 7.29 -6.92 0.75
CA ILE A 230 7.61 -5.63 1.37
C ILE A 230 6.46 -5.28 2.32
N PHE A 231 6.80 -5.03 3.59
CA PHE A 231 5.84 -4.75 4.66
C PHE A 231 5.97 -3.31 5.11
N VAL A 232 4.91 -2.53 4.94
CA VAL A 232 4.84 -1.11 5.30
C VAL A 232 3.77 -0.94 6.38
N MET A 233 4.15 -0.65 7.61
CA MET A 233 3.21 -0.56 8.75
C MET A 233 2.50 0.79 8.86
N GLY A 234 3.02 1.81 8.20
CA GLY A 234 2.38 3.13 8.10
C GLY A 234 1.55 3.29 6.82
N HIS A 235 1.14 4.52 6.59
CA HIS A 235 0.30 4.91 5.45
C HIS A 235 0.99 5.99 4.60
N PRO A 236 2.06 5.65 3.85
CA PRO A 236 2.75 6.63 2.99
C PRO A 236 1.83 7.22 1.90
N GLU A 237 0.79 6.47 1.49
CA GLU A 237 -0.18 6.86 0.48
C GLU A 237 -1.14 7.96 0.95
N TYR A 238 -1.33 8.16 2.24
CA TYR A 238 -2.34 9.08 2.80
C TYR A 238 -2.20 10.50 2.29
N ASP A 239 -3.36 11.13 2.09
CA ASP A 239 -3.47 12.53 1.78
C ASP A 239 -3.34 13.41 3.02
N ARG A 240 -3.06 14.71 2.76
CA ARG A 240 -2.95 15.71 3.82
C ARG A 240 -4.11 15.69 4.81
N VAL A 241 -5.33 15.43 4.34
CA VAL A 241 -6.56 15.52 5.14
C VAL A 241 -7.10 14.18 5.63
N THR A 242 -6.44 13.06 5.34
CA THR A 242 -6.95 11.73 5.69
C THR A 242 -7.06 11.55 7.21
N LEU A 243 -5.99 11.83 7.96
CA LEU A 243 -6.03 11.75 9.43
C LEU A 243 -6.97 12.80 10.06
N ASP A 244 -7.12 13.98 9.43
CA ASP A 244 -8.10 14.99 9.85
C ASP A 244 -9.54 14.46 9.70
N GLY A 245 -9.84 13.80 8.58
CA GLY A 245 -11.11 13.14 8.34
C GLY A 245 -11.41 12.03 9.36
N GLU A 246 -10.41 11.19 9.66
CA GLU A 246 -10.53 10.16 10.69
C GLU A 246 -10.77 10.78 12.07
N TYR A 247 -10.00 11.78 12.46
CA TYR A 247 -10.15 12.49 13.73
C TYR A 247 -11.55 13.09 13.89
N LYS A 248 -12.02 13.87 12.90
CA LYS A 248 -13.34 14.49 12.91
C LYS A 248 -14.48 13.48 12.94
N ARG A 249 -14.35 12.38 12.18
CA ARG A 249 -15.30 11.26 12.20
C ARG A 249 -15.42 10.65 13.59
N ASP A 250 -14.29 10.37 14.23
CA ASP A 250 -14.28 9.68 15.53
C ASP A 250 -14.77 10.63 16.64
N VAL A 251 -14.40 11.91 16.61
CA VAL A 251 -14.97 12.95 17.49
C VAL A 251 -16.49 13.06 17.32
N SER A 252 -16.99 13.09 16.08
CA SER A 252 -18.44 13.19 15.80
C SER A 252 -19.24 11.98 16.32
N LYS A 253 -18.58 10.82 16.45
CA LYS A 253 -19.15 9.60 17.02
C LYS A 253 -18.94 9.47 18.53
N ASN A 254 -18.37 10.47 19.19
CA ASN A 254 -17.98 10.44 20.60
C ASN A 254 -17.07 9.26 20.96
N LEU A 255 -16.23 8.82 20.04
CA LEU A 255 -15.23 7.79 20.30
C LEU A 255 -14.01 8.41 21.00
N PRO A 256 -13.33 7.65 21.87
CA PRO A 256 -12.11 8.12 22.51
C PRO A 256 -11.00 8.21 21.45
N ILE A 257 -10.64 9.44 21.05
CA ILE A 257 -9.61 9.73 20.09
C ILE A 257 -8.76 10.92 20.55
N GLU A 258 -7.45 10.79 20.48
CA GLU A 258 -6.52 11.88 20.72
C GLU A 258 -6.29 12.67 19.43
N ILE A 259 -5.81 13.92 19.57
CA ILE A 259 -5.38 14.73 18.42
C ILE A 259 -4.20 13.98 17.74
N PRO A 260 -4.20 13.82 16.39
CA PRO A 260 -3.09 13.15 15.72
C PRO A 260 -1.76 13.87 15.99
N GLU A 261 -0.77 13.11 16.48
CA GLU A 261 0.54 13.63 16.87
C GLU A 261 1.29 14.24 15.67
N ASN A 262 1.98 15.37 15.87
CA ASN A 262 2.82 16.06 14.88
C ASN A 262 2.13 16.42 13.55
N TYR A 263 0.80 16.40 13.52
CA TYR A 263 0.03 16.50 12.29
C TYR A 263 -0.51 17.91 12.02
N TYR A 264 -1.10 18.55 13.03
CA TYR A 264 -1.54 19.92 12.90
C TYR A 264 -0.45 20.92 13.27
N LYS A 265 -0.41 22.06 12.57
CA LYS A 265 0.45 23.16 12.99
C LYS A 265 0.09 23.58 14.43
N ASP A 266 1.11 23.71 15.29
CA ASP A 266 0.99 24.06 16.71
C ASP A 266 0.08 23.10 17.51
N ASN A 267 -0.03 21.85 17.05
CA ASN A 267 -0.89 20.80 17.61
C ASN A 267 -2.37 21.24 17.80
N ASN A 268 -2.85 22.14 16.92
CA ASN A 268 -4.18 22.71 17.01
C ASN A 268 -5.07 22.22 15.86
N PRO A 269 -6.15 21.45 16.11
CA PRO A 269 -7.05 20.91 15.08
C PRO A 269 -7.80 21.96 14.25
N LYS A 270 -7.76 23.23 14.67
CA LYS A 270 -8.29 24.35 13.87
C LYS A 270 -7.32 24.82 12.79
N ASN A 271 -6.06 24.48 12.90
CA ASN A 271 -5.04 24.81 11.92
C ASN A 271 -5.01 23.79 10.79
N ARG A 272 -4.47 24.22 9.63
CA ARG A 272 -4.29 23.32 8.49
C ARG A 272 -3.31 22.19 8.82
N PRO A 273 -3.60 20.92 8.47
CA PRO A 273 -2.65 19.83 8.60
C PRO A 273 -1.36 20.05 7.79
N LEU A 274 -0.24 19.59 8.32
CA LEU A 274 1.05 19.63 7.66
C LEU A 274 1.24 18.39 6.78
N LEU A 275 1.76 18.54 5.57
CA LEU A 275 2.11 17.43 4.68
C LEU A 275 3.65 17.31 4.67
N MET A 276 4.18 16.38 5.48
CA MET A 276 5.63 16.25 5.69
C MET A 276 6.20 14.89 5.31
N TRP A 277 5.39 14.00 4.67
CA TRP A 277 5.81 12.64 4.31
C TRP A 277 5.81 12.37 2.79
N ARG A 278 5.23 13.27 1.99
CA ARG A 278 5.02 13.04 0.55
C ARG A 278 6.30 12.72 -0.23
N ALA A 279 7.41 13.38 0.07
CA ALA A 279 8.66 13.15 -0.65
C ALA A 279 9.18 11.72 -0.41
N HIS A 280 9.17 11.26 0.84
CA HIS A 280 9.61 9.91 1.20
C HIS A 280 8.63 8.85 0.67
N ALA A 281 7.32 9.12 0.71
CA ALA A 281 6.31 8.25 0.10
C ALA A 281 6.55 8.09 -1.42
N ASN A 282 6.76 9.19 -2.13
CA ASN A 282 7.08 9.15 -3.56
C ASN A 282 8.36 8.35 -3.84
N ASN A 283 9.41 8.54 -3.03
CA ASN A 283 10.64 7.76 -3.17
C ASN A 283 10.40 6.27 -2.93
N LEU A 284 9.60 5.88 -1.92
CA LEU A 284 9.28 4.49 -1.64
C LEU A 284 8.64 3.81 -2.86
N TYR A 285 7.56 4.38 -3.39
CA TYR A 285 6.86 3.79 -4.54
C TYR A 285 7.69 3.83 -5.82
N THR A 286 8.43 4.92 -6.07
CA THR A 286 9.34 5.01 -7.23
C THR A 286 10.46 3.99 -7.16
N ASN A 287 11.08 3.81 -5.99
CA ASN A 287 12.13 2.82 -5.77
C ASN A 287 11.59 1.39 -5.93
N TRP A 288 10.41 1.11 -5.38
CA TRP A 288 9.75 -0.17 -5.54
C TRP A 288 9.49 -0.48 -7.02
N LEU A 289 8.84 0.43 -7.74
CA LEU A 289 8.54 0.26 -9.17
C LEU A 289 9.81 0.06 -10.01
N ASN A 290 10.88 0.80 -9.71
CA ASN A 290 12.11 0.74 -10.48
C ASN A 290 12.94 -0.51 -10.15
N TYR A 291 13.22 -0.79 -8.87
CA TYR A 291 14.21 -1.79 -8.47
C TYR A 291 13.64 -3.17 -8.21
N TYR A 292 12.37 -3.26 -7.76
CA TYR A 292 11.76 -4.52 -7.32
C TYR A 292 10.65 -5.01 -8.25
N VAL A 293 10.15 -4.14 -9.11
CA VAL A 293 9.16 -4.48 -10.14
C VAL A 293 9.82 -4.50 -11.51
N TYR A 294 10.20 -3.33 -12.04
CA TYR A 294 10.68 -3.21 -13.42
C TYR A 294 11.98 -3.97 -13.68
N GLN A 295 13.00 -3.81 -12.80
CA GLN A 295 14.30 -4.47 -13.01
C GLN A 295 14.29 -5.96 -12.62
N SER A 296 13.35 -6.38 -11.78
CA SER A 296 13.25 -7.76 -11.30
C SER A 296 12.29 -8.62 -12.12
N THR A 297 11.40 -7.99 -12.91
CA THR A 297 10.49 -8.76 -13.78
C THR A 297 11.28 -9.33 -14.97
N PRO A 298 11.25 -10.67 -15.17
CA PRO A 298 11.85 -11.28 -16.33
C PRO A 298 11.25 -10.72 -17.61
N PHE A 299 12.09 -10.25 -18.52
CA PHE A 299 11.65 -9.78 -19.84
C PHE A 299 12.23 -10.73 -20.92
N ASP A 300 11.36 -11.48 -21.54
CA ASP A 300 11.69 -12.22 -22.76
C ASP A 300 11.10 -11.50 -23.96
N LEU A 301 11.98 -11.08 -24.88
CA LEU A 301 11.60 -10.43 -26.15
C LEU A 301 10.80 -11.36 -27.07
N TYR A 302 10.87 -12.67 -26.86
CA TYR A 302 10.35 -13.70 -27.76
C TYR A 302 9.38 -14.69 -27.11
N GLY A 303 9.10 -14.58 -25.79
CA GLY A 303 8.24 -15.51 -25.06
C GLY A 303 7.57 -14.89 -23.83
N THR A 304 6.63 -15.63 -23.24
CA THR A 304 6.04 -15.30 -21.93
C THR A 304 7.10 -15.48 -20.84
N PRO A 305 7.24 -14.54 -19.87
CA PRO A 305 8.21 -14.67 -18.79
C PRO A 305 8.04 -15.99 -18.02
N ASP A 306 9.11 -16.76 -17.96
CA ASP A 306 9.14 -18.00 -17.20
C ASP A 306 9.65 -17.71 -15.78
N PHE A 307 8.78 -17.84 -14.76
CA PHE A 307 9.10 -17.54 -13.37
C PHE A 307 9.81 -18.70 -12.62
N GLU A 308 10.12 -19.80 -13.33
CA GLU A 308 10.71 -20.98 -12.68
C GLU A 308 12.20 -20.86 -12.30
N HIS A 309 12.85 -19.72 -12.63
CA HIS A 309 14.30 -19.56 -12.46
C HIS A 309 14.75 -18.26 -11.75
N ILE A 310 13.96 -17.76 -10.77
CA ILE A 310 14.42 -16.65 -9.91
C ILE A 310 14.55 -17.13 -8.47
#